data_77a946bda78c1709f280a519c5711df8
#
_entry.id   77a946bda78c1709f280a519c5711df8
#
_cell.length_a   1.000
_cell.length_b   1.000
_cell.length_c   1.000
_cell.angle_alpha   90.00
_cell.angle_beta   90.00
_cell.angle_gamma   90.00
#
_symmetry.space_group_name_H-M   'P 1'
#
loop_
_entity.id
_entity.type
_entity.pdbx_description
1 polymer ?
#
loop_
_entity_poly.entity_id
_entity_poly.type
_entity_poly.pdbx_seq_one_letter_code
_entity_poly.pdbx_strand_id
1 'polypeptide(L)' 'MARIEPLGIHEVDAEVRHLCEDAERQSGTSVGPRTYARNPAVFKALAAFRGALAREGTIDPVLRELVRIKIAGLNACHY' A
#
# COMPACT_ATOMS: atom_id res chain seq x y z
N MET A 1 12.01 4.42 -11.96
CA MET A 1 13.04 3.76 -11.13
C MET A 1 12.88 4.19 -9.68
N ALA A 2 12.82 3.25 -8.77
CA ALA A 2 12.67 3.56 -7.34
C ALA A 2 13.99 4.03 -6.74
N ARG A 3 13.95 5.05 -5.88
CA ARG A 3 15.13 5.52 -5.14
C ARG A 3 15.45 4.62 -3.95
N ILE A 4 14.41 3.96 -3.41
CA ILE A 4 14.54 2.98 -2.35
C ILE A 4 14.06 1.66 -2.93
N GLU A 5 14.93 0.65 -2.92
CA GLU A 5 14.56 -0.63 -3.48
C GLU A 5 13.64 -1.40 -2.55
N PRO A 6 12.56 -2.00 -3.08
CA PRO A 6 11.73 -2.88 -2.27
C PRO A 6 12.51 -4.11 -1.82
N LEU A 7 12.19 -4.62 -0.63
CA LEU A 7 12.74 -5.89 -0.17
C LEU A 7 12.17 -7.05 -0.99
N GLY A 8 12.93 -8.13 -1.12
CA GLY A 8 12.38 -9.38 -1.66
C GLY A 8 11.34 -9.94 -0.70
N ILE A 9 10.39 -10.71 -1.24
CA ILE A 9 9.30 -11.27 -0.43
C ILE A 9 9.84 -12.16 0.71
N HIS A 10 11.00 -12.76 0.54
CA HIS A 10 11.60 -13.62 1.56
C HIS A 10 12.33 -12.84 2.65
N GLU A 11 12.56 -11.55 2.44
CA GLU A 11 13.28 -10.69 3.36
C GLU A 11 12.34 -9.94 4.31
N VAL A 12 11.04 -10.01 4.08
CA VAL A 12 10.07 -9.27 4.89
C VAL A 12 9.67 -10.06 6.13
N ASP A 13 9.34 -9.33 7.21
CA ASP A 13 8.75 -9.87 8.43
C ASP A 13 7.49 -10.68 8.09
N ALA A 14 7.24 -11.76 8.84
CA ALA A 14 6.10 -12.65 8.59
C ALA A 14 4.75 -11.91 8.60
N GLU A 15 4.55 -10.96 9.52
CA GLU A 15 3.31 -10.16 9.55
C GLU A 15 3.18 -9.27 8.33
N VAL A 16 4.28 -8.65 7.91
CA VAL A 16 4.31 -7.79 6.72
C VAL A 16 4.13 -8.64 5.47
N ARG A 17 4.58 -9.90 5.48
CA ARG A 17 4.39 -10.80 4.34
C ARG A 17 2.91 -11.02 4.04
N HIS A 18 2.06 -11.17 5.06
CA HIS A 18 0.62 -11.28 4.84
C HIS A 18 0.06 -10.04 4.15
N LEU A 19 0.52 -8.86 4.55
CA LEU A 19 0.10 -7.61 3.90
C LEU A 19 0.58 -7.55 2.45
N CYS A 20 1.77 -8.04 2.17
CA CYS A 20 2.27 -8.13 0.79
C CYS A 20 1.44 -9.08 -0.06
N GLU A 21 1.10 -10.25 0.48
CA GLU A 21 0.27 -11.22 -0.22
C GLU A 21 -1.11 -10.66 -0.52
N ASP A 22 -1.72 -9.96 0.45
CA ASP A 22 -3.00 -9.30 0.26
C ASP A 22 -2.91 -8.25 -0.84
N ALA A 23 -1.84 -7.45 -0.85
CA ALA A 23 -1.64 -6.43 -1.88
C ALA A 23 -1.51 -7.06 -3.27
N GLU A 24 -0.81 -8.18 -3.38
CA GLU A 24 -0.68 -8.87 -4.65
C GLU A 24 -2.02 -9.41 -5.15
N ARG A 25 -2.86 -9.91 -4.25
CA ARG A 25 -4.20 -10.36 -4.63
C ARG A 25 -5.09 -9.22 -5.10
N GLN A 26 -4.95 -8.03 -4.50
CA GLN A 26 -5.83 -6.90 -4.80
C GLN A 26 -5.36 -6.07 -5.99
N SER A 27 -4.07 -5.89 -6.15
CA SER A 27 -3.53 -4.98 -7.18
C SER A 27 -2.52 -5.62 -8.13
N GLY A 28 -2.17 -6.88 -7.91
CA GLY A 28 -1.22 -7.58 -8.78
C GLY A 28 0.24 -7.31 -8.43
N THR A 29 0.52 -6.48 -7.43
CA THR A 29 1.90 -6.15 -7.04
C THR A 29 1.99 -5.86 -5.56
N SER A 30 3.15 -6.13 -4.96
CA SER A 30 3.47 -5.80 -3.59
C SER A 30 4.70 -4.89 -3.49
N VAL A 31 5.03 -4.18 -4.57
CA VAL A 31 6.21 -3.28 -4.58
C VAL A 31 6.10 -2.22 -3.49
N GLY A 32 4.93 -1.59 -3.32
CA GLY A 32 4.71 -0.62 -2.26
C GLY A 32 4.96 -1.19 -0.88
N PRO A 33 4.21 -2.22 -0.46
CA PRO A 33 4.44 -2.89 0.83
C PRO A 33 5.87 -3.35 1.04
N ARG A 34 6.52 -3.92 0.04
CA ARG A 34 7.91 -4.38 0.18
C ARG A 34 8.89 -3.22 0.35
N THR A 35 8.57 -2.05 -0.17
CA THR A 35 9.37 -0.85 0.05
C THR A 35 9.22 -0.37 1.50
N TYR A 36 7.99 -0.26 2.00
CA TYR A 36 7.72 0.10 3.38
C TYR A 36 8.23 -0.94 4.38
N ALA A 37 8.38 -2.18 3.95
CA ALA A 37 8.84 -3.28 4.80
C ALA A 37 10.25 -3.07 5.35
N ARG A 38 11.00 -2.11 4.83
CA ARG A 38 12.30 -1.73 5.41
C ARG A 38 12.18 -1.14 6.81
N ASN A 39 10.98 -0.65 7.17
CA ASN A 39 10.66 -0.28 8.54
C ASN A 39 9.31 -0.90 8.89
N PRO A 40 9.29 -2.15 9.37
CA PRO A 40 8.04 -2.86 9.64
C PRO A 40 7.11 -2.16 10.62
N ALA A 41 7.66 -1.52 11.66
CA ALA A 41 6.83 -0.83 12.65
C ALA A 41 6.06 0.33 12.02
N VAL A 42 6.73 1.12 11.17
CA VAL A 42 6.09 2.24 10.47
C VAL A 42 5.04 1.71 9.49
N PHE A 43 5.37 0.65 8.77
CA PHE A 43 4.42 0.09 7.81
C PHE A 43 3.17 -0.46 8.48
N LYS A 44 3.32 -1.14 9.62
CA LYS A 44 2.17 -1.65 10.38
C LYS A 44 1.26 -0.52 10.85
N ALA A 45 1.85 0.58 11.31
CA ALA A 45 1.09 1.77 11.72
C ALA A 45 0.36 2.40 10.53
N LEU A 46 1.01 2.49 9.37
CA LEU A 46 0.40 3.01 8.16
C LEU A 46 -0.75 2.11 7.68
N ALA A 47 -0.57 0.80 7.72
CA ALA A 47 -1.61 -0.15 7.35
C ALA A 47 -2.83 -0.03 8.26
N ALA A 48 -2.61 0.14 9.57
CA ALA A 48 -3.69 0.33 10.53
C ALA A 48 -4.45 1.64 10.26
N PHE A 49 -3.73 2.71 9.96
CA PHE A 49 -4.32 3.99 9.62
C PHE A 49 -5.19 3.89 8.36
N ARG A 50 -4.67 3.27 7.31
CA ARG A 50 -5.41 3.07 6.05
C ARG A 50 -6.66 2.20 6.27
N GLY A 51 -6.53 1.16 7.09
CA GLY A 51 -7.66 0.31 7.43
C GLY A 51 -8.75 1.06 8.18
N ALA A 52 -8.37 1.91 9.12
CA ALA A 52 -9.33 2.75 9.85
C ALA A 52 -10.05 3.72 8.91
N LEU A 53 -9.32 4.34 7.98
CA LEU A 53 -9.94 5.21 6.97
C LEU A 53 -10.94 4.45 6.11
N ALA A 54 -10.64 3.22 5.74
CA ALA A 54 -11.52 2.42 4.92
C ALA A 54 -12.81 2.03 5.64
N ARG A 55 -12.71 1.71 6.94
CA ARG A 55 -13.86 1.25 7.73
C ARG A 55 -14.68 2.40 8.33
N GLU A 56 -14.02 3.47 8.75
CA GLU A 56 -14.62 4.51 9.59
C GLU A 56 -14.56 5.90 8.96
N GLY A 57 -13.99 6.00 7.76
CA GLY A 57 -13.92 7.28 7.04
C GLY A 57 -15.31 7.76 6.62
N THR A 58 -15.49 9.06 6.56
CA THR A 58 -16.76 9.68 6.19
C THR A 58 -16.92 9.90 4.69
N ILE A 59 -15.84 9.67 3.92
CA ILE A 59 -15.88 9.83 2.47
C ILE A 59 -16.28 8.50 1.84
N ASP A 60 -17.23 8.55 0.91
CA ASP A 60 -17.68 7.38 0.17
C ASP A 60 -16.46 6.67 -0.48
N PRO A 61 -16.33 5.35 -0.31
CA PRO A 61 -15.19 4.60 -0.89
C PRO A 61 -15.03 4.77 -2.40
N VAL A 62 -16.12 4.84 -3.13
CA VAL A 62 -16.07 5.01 -4.60
C VAL A 62 -15.52 6.40 -4.93
N LEU A 63 -15.99 7.44 -4.24
CA LEU A 63 -15.48 8.79 -4.44
C LEU A 63 -13.99 8.88 -4.11
N ARG A 64 -13.58 8.27 -3.01
CA ARG A 64 -12.17 8.24 -2.61
C ARG A 64 -11.32 7.57 -3.68
N GLU A 65 -11.79 6.48 -4.27
CA GLU A 65 -11.07 5.78 -5.32
C GLU A 65 -10.99 6.61 -6.61
N LEU A 66 -12.06 7.32 -6.96
CA LEU A 66 -12.05 8.21 -8.12
C LEU A 66 -11.05 9.34 -7.95
N VAL A 67 -10.97 9.93 -6.75
CA VAL A 67 -9.98 10.98 -6.44
C VAL A 67 -8.57 10.42 -6.56
N ARG A 68 -8.34 9.22 -6.02
CA ARG A 68 -7.02 8.56 -6.10
C ARG A 68 -6.60 8.36 -7.55
N ILE A 69 -7.50 7.88 -8.38
CA ILE A 69 -7.23 7.64 -9.81
C ILE A 69 -6.92 8.96 -10.51
N LYS A 70 -7.67 10.01 -10.22
CA LYS A 70 -7.45 11.32 -10.82
C LYS A 70 -6.07 11.88 -10.46
N ILE A 71 -5.71 11.79 -9.19
CA ILE A 71 -4.40 12.27 -8.71
C ILE A 71 -3.28 11.46 -9.36
N ALA A 72 -3.44 10.13 -9.42
CA ALA A 72 -2.46 9.28 -10.07
C ALA A 72 -2.28 9.65 -11.55
N GLY A 73 -3.37 9.92 -12.26
CA GLY A 73 -3.31 10.35 -13.65
C GLY A 73 -2.57 11.66 -13.81
N LEU A 74 -2.82 12.64 -12.93
CA LEU A 74 -2.14 13.94 -12.97
C LEU A 74 -0.64 13.83 -12.72
N ASN A 75 -0.23 12.83 -11.92
CA ASN A 75 1.17 12.62 -11.55
C ASN A 75 1.84 11.52 -12.38
N ALA A 76 1.21 11.03 -13.43
CA ALA A 76 1.71 9.94 -14.26
C ALA A 76 2.09 8.71 -13.42
N CYS A 77 1.31 8.41 -12.38
CA CYS A 77 1.51 7.26 -11.51
C CYS A 77 0.74 6.06 -12.04
N HIS A 78 1.40 4.89 -12.09
CA HIS A 78 0.78 3.66 -12.58
C HIS A 78 0.02 2.91 -11.49
N TYR A 79 0.04 3.43 -10.30
CA TYR A 79 -0.56 2.78 -9.15
C TYR A 79 -1.96 3.34 -8.92
#